data_28a36cf7da4cc4674da0e9fd778b7e02
#
_entry.id   28a36cf7da4cc4674da0e9fd778b7e02
#
_cell.length_a   1.000
_cell.length_b   1.000
_cell.length_c   1.000
_cell.angle_alpha   90.00
_cell.angle_beta   90.00
_cell.angle_gamma   90.00
#
_symmetry.space_group_name_H-M   'P 1'
#
loop_
_entity.id
_entity.type
_entity.pdbx_description
1 polymer ?
#
loop_
_entity_poly.entity_id
_entity_poly.type
_entity_poly.pdbx_seq_one_letter_code
_entity_poly.pdbx_strand_id
1 'polypeptide(L)'
;MKKIYDEYVEFMNTAKSVYISTVNEFRGGVAPEISYSPCIVDENKNTYILVSTLSKRTSSLIAQRNTSLMFIESEEQCEQIYIRTRLILYCTTLQIAREKGPIYLPWDMLVTQFTAKFGDIINTLVSLDDFKMFRFRPIRGTFIKGFGKAYNIRGQEMDQIEHVSFNIGEKM
;
A
#
# COMPACT_ATOMS: atom_id res chain seq x y z
N MET A 1 -14.49 -12.77 12.77
CA MET A 1 -14.01 -12.14 11.52
C MET A 1 -14.12 -10.62 11.57
N LYS A 2 -15.25 -10.02 12.04
CA LYS A 2 -15.38 -8.54 12.17
C LYS A 2 -14.21 -7.89 12.92
N LYS A 3 -13.77 -8.45 14.03
CA LYS A 3 -12.64 -7.95 14.80
C LYS A 3 -11.33 -7.87 13.98
N ILE A 4 -11.05 -8.87 13.15
CA ILE A 4 -9.84 -8.88 12.29
C ILE A 4 -9.95 -7.82 11.20
N TYR A 5 -11.16 -7.60 10.65
CA TYR A 5 -11.42 -6.51 9.71
C TYR A 5 -11.09 -5.15 10.34
N ASP A 6 -11.66 -4.85 11.50
CA ASP A 6 -11.45 -3.58 12.20
C ASP A 6 -9.95 -3.37 12.51
N GLU A 7 -9.25 -4.41 12.95
CA GLU A 7 -7.82 -4.37 13.29
C GLU A 7 -6.93 -4.08 12.07
N TYR A 8 -7.12 -4.76 10.93
CA TYR A 8 -6.27 -4.49 9.77
C TYR A 8 -6.56 -3.12 9.15
N VAL A 9 -7.83 -2.68 9.16
CA VAL A 9 -8.21 -1.34 8.69
C VAL A 9 -7.57 -0.26 9.55
N GLU A 10 -7.62 -0.40 10.88
CA GLU A 10 -6.95 0.51 11.80
C GLU A 10 -5.43 0.51 11.57
N PHE A 11 -4.83 -0.67 11.39
CA PHE A 11 -3.41 -0.81 11.12
C PHE A 11 -2.98 -0.08 9.84
N MET A 12 -3.79 -0.14 8.76
CA MET A 12 -3.54 0.65 7.55
C MET A 12 -3.66 2.15 7.81
N ASN A 13 -4.73 2.58 8.49
CA ASN A 13 -5.06 3.98 8.67
C ASN A 13 -4.05 4.72 9.56
N THR A 14 -3.48 4.02 10.53
CA THR A 14 -2.45 4.58 11.44
C THR A 14 -1.07 4.62 10.80
N ALA A 15 -0.81 3.85 9.76
CA ALA A 15 0.48 3.81 9.09
C ALA A 15 0.81 5.16 8.42
N LYS A 16 2.04 5.65 8.65
CA LYS A 16 2.55 6.87 8.00
C LYS A 16 3.21 6.60 6.65
N SER A 17 3.57 5.35 6.40
CA SER A 17 4.34 4.96 5.22
C SER A 17 4.07 3.52 4.82
N VAL A 18 4.47 3.18 3.62
CA VAL A 18 4.27 1.87 3.02
C VAL A 18 5.49 1.45 2.21
N TYR A 19 5.83 0.16 2.25
CA TYR A 19 6.76 -0.45 1.32
C TYR A 19 6.03 -0.87 0.05
N ILE A 20 6.66 -0.64 -1.09
CA ILE A 20 6.08 -0.83 -2.42
C ILE A 20 7.00 -1.73 -3.21
N SER A 21 6.49 -2.87 -3.68
CA SER A 21 7.21 -3.74 -4.60
C SER A 21 6.70 -3.54 -6.01
N THR A 22 7.62 -3.26 -6.92
CA THR A 22 7.40 -3.15 -8.37
C THR A 22 8.33 -4.11 -9.10
N VAL A 23 8.15 -4.21 -10.40
CA VAL A 23 9.00 -5.01 -11.26
C VAL A 23 9.62 -4.08 -12.31
N ASN A 24 10.89 -4.22 -12.57
CA ASN A 24 11.62 -3.44 -13.57
C ASN A 24 12.32 -4.34 -14.58
N GLU A 25 12.52 -3.85 -15.79
CA GLU A 25 13.37 -4.52 -16.77
C GLU A 25 14.84 -4.30 -16.41
N PHE A 26 15.61 -5.38 -16.34
CA PHE A 26 17.02 -5.35 -16.01
C PHE A 26 17.80 -6.41 -16.82
N ARG A 27 18.76 -5.99 -17.61
CA ARG A 27 19.65 -6.86 -18.41
C ARG A 27 18.91 -7.90 -19.25
N GLY A 28 17.79 -7.52 -19.89
CA GLY A 28 16.97 -8.42 -20.72
C GLY A 28 16.11 -9.41 -19.94
N GLY A 29 15.99 -9.22 -18.63
CA GLY A 29 15.10 -9.96 -17.72
C GLY A 29 14.27 -9.01 -16.87
N VAL A 30 13.59 -9.59 -15.88
CA VAL A 30 12.71 -8.87 -14.96
C VAL A 30 13.30 -8.94 -13.57
N ALA A 31 13.48 -7.78 -12.92
CA ALA A 31 13.97 -7.67 -11.55
C ALA A 31 12.90 -7.06 -10.63
N PRO A 32 12.62 -7.65 -9.47
CA PRO A 32 11.79 -7.01 -8.46
C PRO A 32 12.53 -5.82 -7.83
N GLU A 33 11.80 -4.73 -7.62
CA GLU A 33 12.28 -3.56 -6.90
C GLU A 33 11.44 -3.34 -5.65
N ILE A 34 12.09 -2.93 -4.57
CA ILE A 34 11.45 -2.50 -3.33
C ILE A 34 11.73 -1.03 -3.11
N SER A 35 10.72 -0.30 -2.67
CA SER A 35 10.81 1.10 -2.34
C SER A 35 9.93 1.45 -1.13
N TYR A 36 10.06 2.65 -0.62
CA TYR A 36 9.35 3.20 0.52
C TYR A 36 8.73 4.55 0.15
N SER A 37 7.54 4.84 0.67
CA SER A 37 6.93 6.15 0.53
C SER A 37 6.01 6.48 1.72
N PRO A 38 5.95 7.77 2.14
CA PRO A 38 4.82 8.26 2.92
C PRO A 38 3.52 8.01 2.18
N CYS A 39 2.43 7.74 2.92
CA CYS A 39 1.15 7.41 2.32
C CYS A 39 -0.04 7.91 3.15
N ILE A 40 -1.17 8.08 2.47
CA ILE A 40 -2.49 8.20 3.08
C ILE A 40 -3.36 7.04 2.60
N VAL A 41 -4.40 6.74 3.37
CA VAL A 41 -5.37 5.68 3.06
C VAL A 41 -6.76 6.28 3.14
N ASP A 42 -7.63 5.95 2.17
CA ASP A 42 -9.02 6.37 2.18
C ASP A 42 -9.95 5.31 2.82
N GLU A 43 -11.22 5.67 2.97
CA GLU A 43 -12.26 4.80 3.52
C GLU A 43 -12.48 3.50 2.70
N ASN A 44 -12.16 3.54 1.40
CA ASN A 44 -12.22 2.39 0.50
C ASN A 44 -10.93 1.56 0.51
N LYS A 45 -10.01 1.83 1.45
CA LYS A 45 -8.72 1.16 1.62
C LYS A 45 -7.76 1.36 0.44
N ASN A 46 -8.04 2.35 -0.42
CA ASN A 46 -7.04 2.76 -1.41
C ASN A 46 -5.90 3.47 -0.69
N THR A 47 -4.68 3.15 -1.08
CA THR A 47 -3.47 3.79 -0.60
C THR A 47 -2.99 4.80 -1.63
N TYR A 48 -2.61 5.98 -1.21
CA TYR A 48 -2.08 7.03 -2.08
C TYR A 48 -0.67 7.41 -1.66
N ILE A 49 0.17 7.67 -2.65
CA ILE A 49 1.54 8.18 -2.47
C ILE A 49 1.79 9.38 -3.37
N LEU A 50 2.71 10.24 -2.95
CA LEU A 50 3.21 11.37 -3.72
C LEU A 50 4.71 11.17 -3.94
N VAL A 51 5.16 11.02 -5.20
CA VAL A 51 6.55 10.64 -5.54
C VAL A 51 7.06 11.43 -6.75
N SER A 52 8.37 11.73 -6.74
CA SER A 52 9.04 12.41 -7.86
C SER A 52 9.32 11.44 -9.02
N THR A 53 9.17 11.92 -10.25
CA THR A 53 9.56 11.18 -11.47
C THR A 53 11.07 11.04 -11.64
N LEU A 54 11.87 11.78 -10.88
CA LEU A 54 13.33 11.60 -10.85
C LEU A 54 13.74 10.25 -10.24
N SER A 55 12.84 9.61 -9.51
CA SER A 55 13.06 8.26 -9.01
C SER A 55 12.80 7.22 -10.09
N LYS A 56 13.76 6.32 -10.33
CA LYS A 56 13.61 5.20 -11.29
C LYS A 56 12.35 4.35 -11.05
N ARG A 57 11.95 4.16 -9.78
CA ARG A 57 10.73 3.43 -9.40
C ARG A 57 9.45 4.04 -9.96
N THR A 58 9.42 5.35 -10.18
CA THR A 58 8.23 6.03 -10.67
C THR A 58 7.92 5.61 -12.12
N SER A 59 8.94 5.37 -12.93
CA SER A 59 8.76 4.80 -14.27
C SER A 59 8.14 3.40 -14.22
N SER A 60 8.55 2.56 -13.27
CA SER A 60 7.96 1.24 -13.04
C SER A 60 6.49 1.35 -12.62
N LEU A 61 6.12 2.31 -11.76
CA LEU A 61 4.72 2.56 -11.37
C LEU A 61 3.84 3.04 -12.54
N ILE A 62 4.42 3.82 -13.46
CA ILE A 62 3.72 4.29 -14.68
C ILE A 62 3.50 3.12 -15.64
N ALA A 63 4.51 2.28 -15.83
CA ALA A 63 4.48 1.18 -16.78
C ALA A 63 3.63 -0.01 -16.30
N GLN A 64 3.51 -0.21 -15.01
CA GLN A 64 2.90 -1.42 -14.42
C GLN A 64 1.60 -1.09 -13.69
N ARG A 65 0.59 -1.91 -13.98
CA ARG A 65 -0.72 -1.81 -13.32
C ARG A 65 -0.84 -2.60 -12.02
N ASN A 66 0.09 -3.52 -11.77
CA ASN A 66 0.05 -4.41 -10.60
C ASN A 66 1.27 -4.17 -9.72
N THR A 67 1.03 -3.98 -8.42
CA THR A 67 2.06 -3.77 -7.40
C THR A 67 1.69 -4.52 -6.13
N SER A 68 2.66 -4.72 -5.25
CA SER A 68 2.40 -5.17 -3.89
C SER A 68 2.79 -4.09 -2.90
N LEU A 69 1.96 -3.92 -1.89
CA LEU A 69 2.22 -3.03 -0.76
C LEU A 69 2.46 -3.85 0.50
N MET A 70 3.34 -3.38 1.37
CA MET A 70 3.48 -3.93 2.71
C MET A 70 3.46 -2.82 3.76
N PHE A 71 2.47 -2.88 4.64
CA PHE A 71 2.45 -2.17 5.91
C PHE A 71 3.05 -3.10 6.96
N ILE A 72 3.94 -2.57 7.79
CA ILE A 72 4.60 -3.37 8.82
C ILE A 72 4.77 -2.54 10.09
N GLU A 73 4.54 -3.18 11.23
CA GLU A 73 4.74 -2.62 12.55
C GLU A 73 6.20 -2.16 12.73
N SER A 74 6.45 -1.08 13.47
CA SER A 74 7.83 -0.66 13.78
C SER A 74 8.52 -1.68 14.68
N GLU A 75 9.85 -1.79 14.57
CA GLU A 75 10.62 -2.71 15.40
C GLU A 75 10.57 -2.34 16.88
N GLU A 76 10.48 -1.04 17.15
CA GLU A 76 10.38 -0.51 18.52
C GLU A 76 9.06 -0.87 19.23
N GLN A 77 7.99 -1.09 18.46
CA GLN A 77 6.66 -1.42 18.99
C GLN A 77 6.40 -2.93 19.05
N CYS A 78 7.22 -3.74 18.36
CA CYS A 78 6.98 -5.16 18.34
C CYS A 78 7.65 -5.87 19.52
N GLU A 79 6.89 -6.73 20.20
CA GLU A 79 7.40 -7.54 21.30
C GLU A 79 8.38 -8.63 20.82
N GLN A 80 8.17 -9.15 19.62
CA GLN A 80 8.95 -10.25 19.07
C GLN A 80 9.10 -10.09 17.55
N ILE A 81 10.35 -9.95 17.08
CA ILE A 81 10.67 -9.65 15.68
C ILE A 81 10.12 -10.68 14.67
N TYR A 82 10.05 -11.97 15.03
CA TYR A 82 9.53 -13.02 14.16
C TYR A 82 8.01 -12.93 13.94
N ILE A 83 7.29 -12.24 14.82
CA ILE A 83 5.82 -12.13 14.77
C ILE A 83 5.32 -10.72 14.52
N ARG A 84 6.18 -9.81 14.01
CA ARG A 84 5.79 -8.44 13.65
C ARG A 84 4.50 -8.43 12.85
N THR A 85 3.58 -7.60 13.31
CA THR A 85 2.32 -7.37 12.58
C THR A 85 2.61 -6.78 11.21
N ARG A 86 2.03 -7.37 10.16
CA ARG A 86 2.20 -6.89 8.80
C ARG A 86 0.99 -7.19 7.93
N LEU A 87 0.70 -6.28 7.02
CA LEU A 87 -0.34 -6.41 6.02
C LEU A 87 0.30 -6.32 4.64
N ILE A 88 0.12 -7.35 3.83
CA ILE A 88 0.56 -7.39 2.45
C ILE A 88 -0.69 -7.26 1.57
N LEU A 89 -0.69 -6.31 0.65
CA LEU A 89 -1.77 -6.08 -0.30
C LEU A 89 -1.26 -6.23 -1.72
N TYR A 90 -2.03 -6.93 -2.55
CA TYR A 90 -1.85 -6.94 -4.00
C TYR A 90 -2.82 -5.93 -4.60
N CYS A 91 -2.29 -4.98 -5.37
CA CYS A 91 -3.03 -3.80 -5.80
C CYS A 91 -2.95 -3.58 -7.30
N THR A 92 -3.98 -2.94 -7.84
CA THR A 92 -3.87 -2.22 -9.12
C THR A 92 -3.40 -0.80 -8.86
N THR A 93 -2.54 -0.28 -9.76
CA THR A 93 -1.95 1.05 -9.66
C THR A 93 -2.55 1.97 -10.72
N LEU A 94 -2.86 3.20 -10.33
CA LEU A 94 -3.34 4.24 -11.21
C LEU A 94 -2.68 5.58 -10.85
N GLN A 95 -2.12 6.27 -11.82
CA GLN A 95 -1.68 7.65 -11.64
C GLN A 95 -2.90 8.59 -11.57
N ILE A 96 -2.91 9.48 -10.60
CA ILE A 96 -3.95 10.52 -10.45
C ILE A 96 -3.53 11.75 -11.23
N ALA A 97 -4.39 12.20 -12.13
CA ALA A 97 -4.15 13.42 -12.89
C ALA A 97 -4.33 14.67 -12.02
N ARG A 98 -3.49 15.69 -12.24
CA ARG A 98 -3.63 17.01 -11.62
C ARG A 98 -4.83 17.78 -12.15
N GLU A 99 -5.17 17.58 -13.42
CA GLU A 99 -6.29 18.25 -14.07
C GLU A 99 -7.60 17.51 -13.83
N LYS A 100 -8.71 18.26 -13.89
CA LYS A 100 -10.07 17.72 -13.72
C LYS A 100 -10.36 16.71 -14.83
N GLY A 101 -10.09 15.43 -14.56
CA GLY A 101 -10.49 14.31 -15.41
C GLY A 101 -11.78 13.67 -14.90
N PRO A 102 -12.50 12.88 -15.73
CA PRO A 102 -13.81 12.31 -15.38
C PRO A 102 -13.80 11.19 -14.33
N ILE A 103 -12.68 10.82 -13.74
CA ILE A 103 -12.52 9.74 -12.76
C ILE A 103 -11.71 10.26 -11.55
N TYR A 104 -12.21 10.84 -10.61
CA TYR A 104 -12.90 10.88 -9.32
C TYR A 104 -12.12 10.58 -8.05
N LEU A 105 -11.00 11.25 -7.84
CA LEU A 105 -10.76 11.94 -6.56
C LEU A 105 -10.07 13.24 -6.97
N PRO A 106 -10.59 14.39 -6.59
CA PRO A 106 -9.94 15.64 -6.95
C PRO A 106 -8.55 15.63 -6.34
N TRP A 107 -7.54 15.88 -7.13
CA TRP A 107 -6.16 16.08 -6.71
C TRP A 107 -6.09 16.96 -5.44
N ASP A 108 -6.84 18.05 -5.41
CA ASP A 108 -6.85 19.02 -4.32
C ASP A 108 -7.33 18.42 -2.98
N MET A 109 -8.30 17.49 -3.01
CA MET A 109 -8.76 16.81 -1.80
C MET A 109 -7.66 15.90 -1.23
N LEU A 110 -6.96 15.17 -2.10
CA LEU A 110 -5.83 14.32 -1.67
C LEU A 110 -4.67 15.17 -1.14
N VAL A 111 -4.35 16.29 -1.79
CA VAL A 111 -3.34 17.25 -1.29
C VAL A 111 -3.71 17.75 0.11
N THR A 112 -4.98 18.09 0.33
CA THR A 112 -5.47 18.49 1.67
C THR A 112 -5.25 17.38 2.70
N GLN A 113 -5.57 16.13 2.37
CA GLN A 113 -5.35 14.99 3.27
C GLN A 113 -3.86 14.72 3.55
N PHE A 114 -3.00 14.81 2.52
CA PHE A 114 -1.55 14.71 2.69
C PHE A 114 -1.02 15.84 3.58
N THR A 115 -1.47 17.09 3.36
CA THR A 115 -1.06 18.23 4.17
C THR A 115 -1.51 18.08 5.62
N ALA A 116 -2.71 17.62 5.87
CA ALA A 116 -3.21 17.34 7.21
C ALA A 116 -2.37 16.28 7.94
N LYS A 117 -1.83 15.29 7.23
CA LYS A 117 -1.04 14.20 7.82
C LYS A 117 0.45 14.54 7.96
N PHE A 118 1.03 15.28 7.00
CA PHE A 118 2.48 15.47 6.88
C PHE A 118 2.93 16.93 6.97
N GLY A 119 2.00 17.88 7.03
CA GLY A 119 2.30 19.32 7.17
C GLY A 119 2.60 20.00 5.84
N ASP A 120 3.07 21.24 5.94
CA ASP A 120 3.22 22.17 4.81
C ASP A 120 4.23 21.77 3.75
N ILE A 121 5.12 20.84 4.05
CA ILE A 121 6.06 20.28 3.06
C ILE A 121 5.33 19.77 1.81
N ILE A 122 4.10 19.29 1.96
CA ILE A 122 3.28 18.80 0.84
C ILE A 122 3.02 19.90 -0.19
N ASN A 123 2.73 21.14 0.26
CA ASN A 123 2.50 22.27 -0.64
C ASN A 123 3.73 22.56 -1.50
N THR A 124 4.93 22.42 -0.94
CA THR A 124 6.19 22.53 -1.70
C THR A 124 6.32 21.39 -2.72
N LEU A 125 6.08 20.14 -2.31
CA LEU A 125 6.22 18.98 -3.20
C LEU A 125 5.24 19.03 -4.37
N VAL A 126 3.98 19.39 -4.14
CA VAL A 126 2.98 19.48 -5.21
C VAL A 126 3.18 20.69 -6.13
N SER A 127 3.95 21.69 -5.74
CA SER A 127 4.31 22.80 -6.63
C SER A 127 5.34 22.39 -7.69
N LEU A 128 6.04 21.27 -7.50
CA LEU A 128 7.01 20.75 -8.44
C LEU A 128 6.34 19.89 -9.51
N ASP A 129 6.68 20.11 -10.77
CA ASP A 129 6.08 19.41 -11.91
C ASP A 129 6.43 17.93 -12.00
N ASP A 130 7.55 17.55 -11.40
CA ASP A 130 8.03 16.17 -11.37
C ASP A 130 7.33 15.29 -10.33
N PHE A 131 6.57 15.86 -9.38
CA PHE A 131 5.82 15.07 -8.42
C PHE A 131 4.50 14.56 -9.00
N LYS A 132 4.28 13.25 -8.87
CA LYS A 132 3.08 12.53 -9.34
C LYS A 132 2.44 11.80 -8.19
N MET A 133 1.13 11.72 -8.23
CA MET A 133 0.34 10.99 -7.24
C MET A 133 -0.14 9.66 -7.84
N PHE A 134 -0.05 8.61 -7.05
CA PHE A 134 -0.52 7.27 -7.42
C PHE A 134 -1.51 6.75 -6.41
N ARG A 135 -2.56 6.08 -6.92
CA ARG A 135 -3.52 5.31 -6.15
C ARG A 135 -3.24 3.82 -6.31
N PHE A 136 -3.23 3.10 -5.21
CA PHE A 136 -3.18 1.64 -5.17
C PHE A 136 -4.53 1.14 -4.65
N ARG A 137 -5.28 0.46 -5.51
CA ARG A 137 -6.54 -0.20 -5.14
C ARG A 137 -6.25 -1.65 -4.79
N PRO A 138 -6.54 -2.10 -3.55
CA PRO A 138 -6.31 -3.48 -3.16
C PRO A 138 -7.28 -4.42 -3.89
N ILE A 139 -6.77 -5.62 -4.24
CA ILE A 139 -7.53 -6.71 -4.86
C ILE A 139 -7.68 -7.85 -3.87
N ARG A 140 -6.62 -8.11 -3.13
CA ARG A 140 -6.50 -9.15 -2.09
C ARG A 140 -5.35 -8.80 -1.17
N GLY A 141 -5.32 -9.44 0.00
CA GLY A 141 -4.23 -9.22 0.94
C GLY A 141 -4.04 -10.40 1.89
N THR A 142 -2.99 -10.29 2.70
CA THR A 142 -2.72 -11.19 3.83
C THR A 142 -2.33 -10.36 5.03
N PHE A 143 -3.08 -10.52 6.13
CA PHE A 143 -2.80 -9.87 7.40
C PHE A 143 -2.21 -10.88 8.37
N ILE A 144 -1.03 -10.60 8.91
CA ILE A 144 -0.28 -11.47 9.79
C ILE A 144 -0.07 -10.75 11.12
N LYS A 145 -0.51 -11.38 12.22
CA LYS A 145 -0.48 -10.83 13.58
C LYS A 145 0.40 -11.62 14.55
N GLY A 146 0.97 -12.73 14.11
CA GLY A 146 1.75 -13.61 14.95
C GLY A 146 1.73 -15.06 14.49
N PHE A 147 2.30 -15.95 15.29
CA PHE A 147 2.30 -17.37 15.01
C PHE A 147 0.87 -17.92 14.92
N GLY A 148 0.55 -18.58 13.80
CA GLY A 148 -0.77 -19.14 13.56
C GLY A 148 -1.89 -18.10 13.41
N LYS A 149 -1.59 -16.81 13.30
CA LYS A 149 -2.56 -15.71 13.17
C LYS A 149 -2.36 -14.99 11.85
N ALA A 150 -2.48 -15.72 10.75
CA ALA A 150 -2.47 -15.19 9.40
C ALA A 150 -3.87 -15.29 8.78
N TYR A 151 -4.27 -14.25 8.06
CA TYR A 151 -5.61 -14.12 7.50
C TYR A 151 -5.52 -13.65 6.05
N ASN A 152 -6.14 -14.39 5.13
CA ASN A 152 -6.36 -13.94 3.77
C ASN A 152 -7.53 -12.95 3.76
N ILE A 153 -7.37 -11.88 2.99
CA ILE A 153 -8.37 -10.82 2.83
C ILE A 153 -8.72 -10.77 1.35
N ARG A 154 -10.00 -10.83 1.04
CA ARG A 154 -10.56 -10.84 -0.31
C ARG A 154 -11.88 -10.07 -0.36
N GLY A 155 -12.50 -10.07 -1.53
CA GLY A 155 -13.79 -9.40 -1.77
C GLY A 155 -13.60 -7.97 -2.29
N GLN A 156 -14.65 -7.46 -2.91
CA GLN A 156 -14.63 -6.12 -3.50
C GLN A 156 -14.40 -5.03 -2.45
N GLU A 157 -14.95 -5.22 -1.25
CA GLU A 157 -14.80 -4.34 -0.10
C GLU A 157 -13.68 -4.79 0.85
N MET A 158 -12.88 -5.80 0.44
CA MET A 158 -11.81 -6.37 1.28
C MET A 158 -12.31 -6.88 2.65
N ASP A 159 -13.50 -7.40 2.71
CA ASP A 159 -14.23 -7.80 3.93
C ASP A 159 -14.37 -9.32 4.12
N GLN A 160 -14.04 -10.09 3.09
CA GLN A 160 -14.01 -11.56 3.15
C GLN A 160 -12.67 -12.00 3.77
N ILE A 161 -12.73 -12.42 5.03
CA ILE A 161 -11.56 -12.77 5.82
C ILE A 161 -11.57 -14.26 6.14
N GLU A 162 -10.49 -14.95 5.80
CA GLU A 162 -10.28 -16.36 6.02
C GLU A 162 -8.99 -16.61 6.78
N HIS A 163 -9.06 -17.38 7.87
CA HIS A 163 -7.87 -17.78 8.61
C HIS A 163 -7.03 -18.74 7.76
N VAL A 164 -5.72 -18.48 7.65
CA VAL A 164 -4.79 -19.38 6.97
C VAL A 164 -4.47 -20.54 7.91
N SER A 165 -5.15 -21.67 7.72
CA SER A 165 -4.80 -22.92 8.40
C SER A 165 -3.72 -23.64 7.60
N PHE A 166 -2.58 -23.90 8.22
CA PHE A 166 -1.63 -24.86 7.67
C PHE A 166 -2.19 -26.26 7.91
N ASN A 167 -2.69 -26.93 6.89
CA ASN A 167 -2.88 -28.38 6.96
C ASN A 167 -1.49 -29.02 7.06
N ILE A 168 -1.04 -29.27 8.28
CA ILE A 168 0.08 -30.20 8.54
C ILE A 168 -0.52 -31.61 8.40
N GLY A 169 -0.67 -32.08 7.17
CA GLY A 169 -1.28 -33.39 6.98
C GLY A 169 -1.48 -33.78 5.53
N GLU A 170 -0.39 -33.83 4.77
CA GLU A 170 -0.18 -34.85 3.75
C GLU A 170 1.31 -35.20 3.76
N LYS A 171 1.67 -36.04 4.70
CA LYS A 171 2.86 -36.89 4.52
C LYS A 171 2.57 -37.81 3.37
N MET A 172 3.39 -37.75 2.32
CA MET A 172 3.57 -38.81 1.34
C MET A 172 3.77 -40.16 2.02
#